data_df3a39b436872d7b22377d91505782e2
#
_entry.id   df3a39b436872d7b22377d91505782e2
#
_cell.length_a   1.000
_cell.length_b   1.000
_cell.length_c   1.000
_cell.angle_alpha   90.00
_cell.angle_beta   90.00
_cell.angle_gamma   90.00
#
_symmetry.space_group_name_H-M   'P 1'
#
loop_
_entity.id
_entity.type
_entity.pdbx_description
1 polymer ?
#
loop_
_entity_poly.entity_id
_entity_poly.type
_entity_poly.pdbx_seq_one_letter_code
_entity_poly.pdbx_strand_id
1 'polypeptide(L)'
;MDSGQHAGERRPGIIRRFVNLVVCIAIVLAAAWGIRSFVIEPFEVPSASMETTIMTGDRFFGEKVSYHFSEPKAGDIVVFSDPQVPSRVLVKRIIATEGQTVNLVNGYVYVDGVKQSEPYTQGLSYPLSKTASNVSLSFPYTIPAGKVWVMGDNRENSSDSRYFGAVDSDSIFGKAFVTYWPINRIGVLN
;
A
#
# COMPACT_ATOMS: atom_id res chain seq x y z
N MET A 1 -14.13 -41.11 -59.70
CA MET A 1 -12.92 -41.53 -59.00
C MET A 1 -12.44 -40.34 -58.23
N ASP A 2 -12.85 -40.25 -56.98
CA ASP A 2 -12.51 -39.16 -56.09
C ASP A 2 -11.48 -39.68 -55.08
N SER A 3 -10.25 -39.22 -55.21
CA SER A 3 -9.15 -39.59 -54.31
C SER A 3 -9.03 -38.56 -53.19
N GLY A 4 -9.82 -38.75 -52.14
CA GLY A 4 -9.73 -37.95 -50.90
C GLY A 4 -8.37 -38.12 -50.26
N GLN A 5 -7.50 -37.11 -50.34
CA GLN A 5 -6.27 -37.01 -49.59
C GLN A 5 -6.59 -36.67 -48.13
N HIS A 6 -6.66 -37.68 -47.28
CA HIS A 6 -6.56 -37.46 -45.82
C HIS A 6 -5.15 -37.02 -45.49
N ALA A 7 -4.95 -35.69 -45.26
CA ALA A 7 -3.77 -35.12 -44.66
C ALA A 7 -3.69 -35.64 -43.23
N GLY A 8 -2.83 -36.66 -42.98
CA GLY A 8 -2.59 -37.19 -41.65
C GLY A 8 -1.92 -36.14 -40.78
N GLU A 9 -2.63 -35.59 -39.76
CA GLU A 9 -2.06 -34.76 -38.72
C GLU A 9 -0.93 -35.52 -38.00
N ARG A 10 0.30 -35.17 -38.30
CA ARG A 10 1.47 -35.73 -37.61
C ARG A 10 1.42 -35.25 -36.14
N ARG A 11 1.07 -36.16 -35.23
CA ARG A 11 1.14 -35.92 -33.79
C ARG A 11 2.57 -35.53 -33.41
N PRO A 12 2.78 -34.41 -32.69
CA PRO A 12 4.12 -33.99 -32.32
C PRO A 12 4.81 -35.08 -31.50
N GLY A 13 6.08 -35.39 -31.82
CA GLY A 13 6.86 -36.37 -31.10
C GLY A 13 7.02 -36.06 -29.62
N ILE A 14 7.27 -37.04 -28.77
CA ILE A 14 7.40 -36.93 -27.32
C ILE A 14 8.41 -35.84 -26.94
N ILE A 15 9.51 -35.70 -27.63
CA ILE A 15 10.55 -34.70 -27.41
C ILE A 15 9.97 -33.29 -27.61
N ARG A 16 9.19 -33.06 -28.68
CA ARG A 16 8.58 -31.75 -28.95
C ARG A 16 7.54 -31.37 -27.88
N ARG A 17 6.79 -32.34 -27.36
CA ARG A 17 5.84 -32.10 -26.24
C ARG A 17 6.60 -31.74 -24.97
N PHE A 18 7.69 -32.43 -24.67
CA PHE A 18 8.55 -32.14 -23.52
C PHE A 18 9.17 -30.75 -23.63
N VAL A 19 9.73 -30.38 -24.77
CA VAL A 19 10.29 -29.05 -25.02
C VAL A 19 9.20 -27.98 -24.85
N ASN A 20 8.01 -28.16 -25.42
CA ASN A 20 6.91 -27.22 -25.27
C ASN A 20 6.50 -27.06 -23.81
N LEU A 21 6.44 -28.14 -23.03
CA LEU A 21 6.13 -28.09 -21.60
C LEU A 21 7.18 -27.25 -20.83
N VAL A 22 8.46 -27.48 -21.07
CA VAL A 22 9.56 -26.74 -20.44
C VAL A 22 9.48 -25.24 -20.79
N VAL A 23 9.22 -24.94 -22.07
CA VAL A 23 9.05 -23.56 -22.53
C VAL A 23 7.83 -22.89 -21.86
N CYS A 24 6.70 -23.58 -21.77
CA CYS A 24 5.51 -23.06 -21.06
C CYS A 24 5.81 -22.78 -19.58
N ILE A 25 6.48 -23.72 -18.90
CA ILE A 25 6.88 -23.50 -17.49
C ILE A 25 7.81 -22.29 -17.36
N ALA A 26 8.81 -22.17 -18.24
CA ALA A 26 9.72 -21.02 -18.22
C ALA A 26 8.99 -19.68 -18.42
N ILE A 27 8.02 -19.63 -19.35
CA ILE A 27 7.19 -18.43 -19.59
C ILE A 27 6.35 -18.08 -18.34
N VAL A 28 5.71 -19.10 -17.73
CA VAL A 28 4.90 -18.90 -16.52
C VAL A 28 5.75 -18.37 -15.36
N LEU A 29 6.94 -18.97 -15.16
CA LEU A 29 7.88 -18.52 -14.12
C LEU A 29 8.39 -17.10 -14.37
N ALA A 30 8.72 -16.77 -15.62
CA ALA A 30 9.14 -15.42 -16.00
C ALA A 30 8.02 -14.40 -15.80
N ALA A 31 6.78 -14.72 -16.17
CA ALA A 31 5.61 -13.88 -15.95
C ALA A 31 5.34 -13.69 -14.45
N ALA A 32 5.36 -14.75 -13.66
CA ALA A 32 5.18 -14.69 -12.21
C ALA A 32 6.27 -13.85 -11.53
N TRP A 33 7.52 -14.00 -11.96
CA TRP A 33 8.63 -13.16 -11.48
C TRP A 33 8.43 -11.69 -11.85
N GLY A 34 8.01 -11.39 -13.08
CA GLY A 34 7.72 -10.04 -13.54
C GLY A 34 6.60 -9.39 -12.72
N ILE A 35 5.49 -10.09 -12.51
CA ILE A 35 4.37 -9.61 -11.70
C ILE A 35 4.84 -9.30 -10.26
N ARG A 36 5.56 -10.23 -9.64
CA ARG A 36 6.09 -10.03 -8.28
C ARG A 36 7.07 -8.86 -8.19
N SER A 37 7.91 -8.67 -9.20
CA SER A 37 8.96 -7.64 -9.17
C SER A 37 8.43 -6.24 -9.42
N PHE A 38 7.41 -6.09 -10.28
CA PHE A 38 6.98 -4.79 -10.80
C PHE A 38 5.54 -4.41 -10.40
N VAL A 39 4.71 -5.36 -10.00
CA VAL A 39 3.28 -5.10 -9.81
C VAL A 39 2.86 -5.27 -8.36
N ILE A 40 3.20 -6.38 -7.69
CA ILE A 40 2.67 -6.74 -6.38
C ILE A 40 3.79 -7.17 -5.44
N GLU A 41 3.76 -6.65 -4.22
CA GLU A 41 4.69 -7.06 -3.15
C GLU A 41 3.93 -7.50 -1.90
N PRO A 42 4.30 -8.66 -1.29
CA PRO A 42 3.73 -9.09 -0.03
C PRO A 42 4.42 -8.38 1.15
N PHE A 43 3.63 -7.92 2.11
CA PHE A 43 4.09 -7.30 3.35
C PHE A 43 3.51 -8.04 4.55
N GLU A 44 4.25 -8.01 5.66
CA GLU A 44 3.78 -8.47 6.98
C GLU A 44 3.74 -7.29 7.94
N VAL A 45 2.72 -7.21 8.78
CA VAL A 45 2.49 -6.10 9.71
C VAL A 45 3.12 -6.41 11.07
N PRO A 46 4.21 -5.73 11.45
CA PRO A 46 4.89 -6.00 12.71
C PRO A 46 4.33 -5.21 13.90
N SER A 47 3.40 -4.27 13.68
CA SER A 47 2.97 -3.33 14.71
C SER A 47 1.46 -3.05 14.67
N ALA A 48 0.93 -2.63 15.82
CA ALA A 48 -0.49 -2.36 16.03
C ALA A 48 -0.98 -1.00 15.47
N SER A 49 -0.16 -0.26 14.74
CA SER A 49 -0.46 1.13 14.36
C SER A 49 -1.62 1.28 13.37
N MET A 50 -2.00 0.22 12.66
CA MET A 50 -3.12 0.17 11.71
C MET A 50 -4.30 -0.67 12.19
N GLU A 51 -4.29 -1.13 13.46
CA GLU A 51 -5.46 -1.71 14.07
C GLU A 51 -6.57 -0.64 14.16
N THR A 52 -7.76 -0.90 13.80
CA THR A 52 -8.52 -2.14 13.55
C THR A 52 -8.47 -2.64 12.09
N THR A 53 -7.98 -1.86 11.15
CA THR A 53 -8.01 -2.18 9.70
C THR A 53 -7.06 -3.33 9.37
N ILE A 54 -5.81 -3.25 9.82
CA ILE A 54 -4.78 -4.28 9.62
C ILE A 54 -4.19 -4.62 10.98
N MET A 55 -4.30 -5.88 11.39
CA MET A 55 -3.83 -6.33 12.70
C MET A 55 -2.36 -6.73 12.65
N THR A 56 -1.72 -6.70 13.80
CA THR A 56 -0.36 -7.24 13.95
C THR A 56 -0.33 -8.71 13.52
N GLY A 57 0.63 -9.08 12.66
CA GLY A 57 0.76 -10.42 12.07
C GLY A 57 -0.06 -10.66 10.81
N ASP A 58 -0.92 -9.72 10.40
CA ASP A 58 -1.58 -9.80 9.10
C ASP A 58 -0.54 -9.70 7.98
N ARG A 59 -0.84 -10.39 6.85
CA ARG A 59 -0.08 -10.25 5.61
C ARG A 59 -0.99 -9.71 4.53
N PHE A 60 -0.52 -8.70 3.85
CA PHE A 60 -1.27 -8.04 2.79
C PHE A 60 -0.41 -7.87 1.53
N PHE A 61 -1.08 -7.65 0.41
CA PHE A 61 -0.42 -7.26 -0.82
C PHE A 61 -0.48 -5.74 -0.99
N GLY A 62 0.69 -5.16 -1.28
CA GLY A 62 0.82 -3.81 -1.81
C GLY A 62 1.06 -3.86 -3.31
N GLU A 63 0.35 -3.03 -4.07
CA GLU A 63 0.59 -2.85 -5.49
C GLU A 63 1.44 -1.59 -5.73
N LYS A 64 2.30 -1.65 -6.74
CA LYS A 64 3.30 -0.62 -7.05
C LYS A 64 2.94 0.25 -8.25
N VAL A 65 1.86 -0.10 -8.95
CA VAL A 65 1.58 0.42 -10.29
C VAL A 65 0.72 1.67 -10.27
N SER A 66 -0.24 1.78 -9.34
CA SER A 66 -1.20 2.89 -9.30
C SER A 66 -0.53 4.25 -9.29
N TYR A 67 0.53 4.43 -8.51
CA TYR A 67 1.20 5.72 -8.36
C TYR A 67 2.17 6.08 -9.49
N HIS A 68 2.31 5.22 -10.51
CA HIS A 68 2.89 5.60 -11.79
C HIS A 68 1.90 6.34 -12.71
N PHE A 69 0.60 6.20 -12.45
CA PHE A 69 -0.46 6.72 -13.32
C PHE A 69 -1.44 7.66 -12.60
N SER A 70 -1.39 7.72 -11.28
CA SER A 70 -2.30 8.54 -10.47
C SER A 70 -1.61 9.05 -9.21
N GLU A 71 -2.03 10.23 -8.75
CA GLU A 71 -1.58 10.79 -7.49
C GLU A 71 -2.17 10.02 -6.28
N PRO A 72 -1.41 9.94 -5.17
CA PRO A 72 -1.92 9.42 -3.91
C PRO A 72 -3.14 10.23 -3.42
N LYS A 73 -4.13 9.55 -2.85
CA LYS A 73 -5.41 10.17 -2.43
C LYS A 73 -5.68 9.94 -0.96
N ALA A 74 -6.42 10.87 -0.35
CA ALA A 74 -6.96 10.67 0.99
C ALA A 74 -7.79 9.38 1.05
N GLY A 75 -7.57 8.59 2.10
CA GLY A 75 -8.14 7.25 2.29
C GLY A 75 -7.23 6.10 1.85
N ASP A 76 -6.26 6.32 0.94
CA ASP A 76 -5.33 5.27 0.52
C ASP A 76 -4.47 4.78 1.69
N ILE A 77 -4.33 3.46 1.84
CA ILE A 77 -3.38 2.86 2.77
C ILE A 77 -2.07 2.63 2.01
N VAL A 78 -1.03 3.30 2.44
CA VAL A 78 0.25 3.36 1.70
C VAL A 78 1.40 2.72 2.46
N VAL A 79 2.32 2.16 1.68
CA VAL A 79 3.60 1.61 2.14
C VAL A 79 4.71 2.56 1.70
N PHE A 80 5.51 3.02 2.64
CA PHE A 80 6.55 4.02 2.37
C PHE A 80 7.74 3.86 3.30
N SER A 81 8.88 4.45 2.92
CA SER A 81 10.07 4.49 3.76
C SER A 81 9.90 5.47 4.92
N ASP A 82 10.28 5.06 6.12
CA ASP A 82 10.23 5.91 7.31
C ASP A 82 11.14 7.15 7.13
N PRO A 83 10.61 8.37 7.27
CA PRO A 83 11.42 9.59 7.13
C PRO A 83 12.57 9.73 8.14
N GLN A 84 12.47 9.04 9.29
CA GLN A 84 13.49 9.09 10.34
C GLN A 84 14.48 7.93 10.26
N VAL A 85 14.05 6.79 9.72
CA VAL A 85 14.86 5.57 9.58
C VAL A 85 14.59 4.96 8.21
N PRO A 86 15.25 5.40 7.13
CA PRO A 86 14.93 5.02 5.74
C PRO A 86 14.96 3.51 5.45
N SER A 87 15.65 2.71 6.26
CA SER A 87 15.64 1.25 6.15
C SER A 87 14.38 0.60 6.71
N ARG A 88 13.54 1.34 7.43
CA ARG A 88 12.28 0.88 7.99
C ARG A 88 11.13 1.21 7.05
N VAL A 89 10.26 0.23 6.85
CA VAL A 89 9.03 0.38 6.07
C VAL A 89 7.86 0.62 7.02
N LEU A 90 7.05 1.60 6.68
CA LEU A 90 5.83 1.94 7.40
C LEU A 90 4.60 1.75 6.53
N VAL A 91 3.48 1.44 7.20
CA VAL A 91 2.15 1.37 6.59
C VAL A 91 1.26 2.35 7.35
N LYS A 92 0.64 3.30 6.62
CA LYS A 92 -0.26 4.32 7.18
C LYS A 92 -1.36 4.66 6.18
N ARG A 93 -2.39 5.34 6.66
CA ARG A 93 -3.45 5.90 5.81
C ARG A 93 -3.15 7.35 5.47
N ILE A 94 -3.32 7.71 4.20
CA ILE A 94 -3.30 9.12 3.77
C ILE A 94 -4.57 9.80 4.28
N ILE A 95 -4.39 10.88 5.00
CA ILE A 95 -5.47 11.71 5.55
C ILE A 95 -5.71 12.94 4.69
N ALA A 96 -4.62 13.52 4.17
CA ALA A 96 -4.69 14.70 3.32
C ALA A 96 -3.46 14.77 2.41
N THR A 97 -3.59 15.51 1.31
CA THR A 97 -2.56 15.65 0.27
C THR A 97 -2.09 17.11 0.18
N GLU A 98 -1.15 17.38 -0.71
CA GLU A 98 -0.56 18.71 -0.90
C GLU A 98 -1.60 19.84 -1.00
N GLY A 99 -1.28 21.00 -0.46
CA GLY A 99 -2.13 22.19 -0.45
C GLY A 99 -3.27 22.16 0.57
N GLN A 100 -3.67 20.99 1.05
CA GLN A 100 -4.71 20.87 2.07
C GLN A 100 -4.17 21.23 3.47
N THR A 101 -5.07 21.63 4.34
CA THR A 101 -4.74 21.99 5.73
C THR A 101 -5.34 20.99 6.69
N VAL A 102 -4.48 20.36 7.51
CA VAL A 102 -4.89 19.43 8.58
C VAL A 102 -4.94 20.18 9.91
N ASN A 103 -6.01 19.95 10.68
CA ASN A 103 -6.11 20.40 12.06
C ASN A 103 -6.61 19.26 12.97
N LEU A 104 -6.18 19.28 14.23
CA LEU A 104 -6.57 18.32 15.26
C LEU A 104 -7.30 19.06 16.38
N VAL A 105 -8.62 18.91 16.43
CA VAL A 105 -9.50 19.64 17.36
C VAL A 105 -10.33 18.66 18.17
N ASN A 106 -10.21 18.72 19.49
CA ASN A 106 -10.97 17.87 20.43
C ASN A 106 -10.90 16.36 20.10
N GLY A 107 -9.76 15.90 19.61
CA GLY A 107 -9.52 14.48 19.26
C GLY A 107 -10.04 14.06 17.89
N TYR A 108 -10.47 14.99 17.06
CA TYR A 108 -10.93 14.73 15.69
C TYR A 108 -10.04 15.40 14.65
N VAL A 109 -9.96 14.78 13.49
CA VAL A 109 -9.24 15.32 12.34
C VAL A 109 -10.16 16.22 11.51
N TYR A 110 -9.64 17.38 11.13
CA TYR A 110 -10.25 18.30 10.20
C TYR A 110 -9.32 18.51 9.01
N VAL A 111 -9.87 18.45 7.82
CA VAL A 111 -9.15 18.75 6.57
C VAL A 111 -9.88 19.93 5.92
N ASP A 112 -9.16 21.01 5.63
CA ASP A 112 -9.69 22.26 5.07
C ASP A 112 -10.90 22.80 5.87
N GLY A 113 -10.83 22.66 7.20
CA GLY A 113 -11.89 23.08 8.12
C GLY A 113 -13.08 22.13 8.23
N VAL A 114 -13.10 21.02 7.47
CA VAL A 114 -14.19 20.03 7.50
C VAL A 114 -13.79 18.84 8.37
N LYS A 115 -14.63 18.52 9.36
CA LYS A 115 -14.45 17.33 10.20
C LYS A 115 -14.52 16.07 9.36
N GLN A 116 -13.51 15.21 9.48
CA GLN A 116 -13.46 13.95 8.74
C GLN A 116 -14.30 12.87 9.43
N SER A 117 -14.97 12.04 8.62
CA SER A 117 -15.64 10.83 9.07
C SER A 117 -14.66 9.65 8.98
N GLU A 118 -14.23 9.15 10.11
CA GLU A 118 -13.15 8.16 10.18
C GLU A 118 -13.61 6.90 10.96
N PRO A 119 -14.55 6.11 10.40
CA PRO A 119 -15.12 4.95 11.11
C PRO A 119 -14.11 3.82 11.34
N TYR A 120 -12.96 3.87 10.67
CA TYR A 120 -11.87 2.90 10.76
C TYR A 120 -10.91 3.18 11.93
N THR A 121 -11.04 4.30 12.63
CA THR A 121 -10.07 4.68 13.66
C THR A 121 -10.36 4.08 15.02
N GLN A 122 -9.28 3.80 15.75
CA GLN A 122 -9.28 3.52 17.17
C GLN A 122 -8.59 4.66 17.93
N GLY A 123 -9.25 5.17 18.98
CA GLY A 123 -8.74 6.27 19.80
C GLY A 123 -8.94 7.65 19.19
N LEU A 124 -8.43 8.66 19.89
CA LEU A 124 -8.58 10.07 19.55
C LEU A 124 -7.32 10.66 18.93
N SER A 125 -7.50 11.60 18.02
CA SER A 125 -6.42 12.23 17.26
C SER A 125 -5.97 13.54 17.94
N TYR A 126 -4.96 13.45 18.79
CA TYR A 126 -4.33 14.63 19.40
C TYR A 126 -2.94 14.90 18.79
N PRO A 127 -2.46 16.15 18.82
CA PRO A 127 -1.05 16.46 18.61
C PRO A 127 -0.20 15.66 19.59
N LEU A 128 0.93 15.13 19.13
CA LEU A 128 1.84 14.40 20.00
C LEU A 128 2.69 15.37 20.85
N SER A 129 2.98 15.01 22.08
CA SER A 129 3.81 15.80 23.00
C SER A 129 5.28 15.89 22.55
N LYS A 130 5.72 14.95 21.71
CA LYS A 130 7.05 14.93 21.11
C LYS A 130 6.94 14.73 19.61
N THR A 131 7.74 15.51 18.87
CA THR A 131 8.02 15.31 17.45
C THR A 131 9.46 14.81 17.27
N ALA A 132 9.80 14.35 16.06
CA ALA A 132 11.18 14.06 15.70
C ALA A 132 12.03 15.34 15.85
N SER A 133 13.31 15.19 16.16
CA SER A 133 14.20 16.31 16.53
C SER A 133 14.35 17.38 15.43
N ASN A 134 14.11 17.00 14.19
CA ASN A 134 14.19 17.88 13.02
C ASN A 134 12.82 18.36 12.53
N VAL A 135 11.74 18.12 13.30
CA VAL A 135 10.35 18.41 12.91
C VAL A 135 9.73 19.38 13.89
N SER A 136 9.20 20.49 13.36
CA SER A 136 8.39 21.45 14.09
C SER A 136 6.98 21.47 13.49
N LEU A 137 5.98 21.15 14.30
CA LEU A 137 4.58 21.09 13.87
C LEU A 137 3.75 22.11 14.66
N SER A 138 2.94 22.84 13.94
CA SER A 138 1.87 23.68 14.51
C SER A 138 0.59 23.41 13.74
N PHE A 139 -0.51 23.32 14.45
CA PHE A 139 -1.84 23.15 13.83
C PHE A 139 -2.62 24.47 13.84
N PRO A 140 -3.36 24.79 12.76
CA PRO A 140 -3.50 24.04 11.51
C PRO A 140 -2.19 23.92 10.73
N TYR A 141 -1.96 22.75 10.09
CA TYR A 141 -0.77 22.45 9.31
C TYR A 141 -1.13 22.32 7.82
N THR A 142 -0.57 23.19 6.99
CA THR A 142 -0.73 23.10 5.52
C THR A 142 0.32 22.18 4.94
N ILE A 143 -0.12 21.21 4.15
CA ILE A 143 0.75 20.19 3.57
C ILE A 143 1.53 20.78 2.40
N PRO A 144 2.88 20.72 2.43
CA PRO A 144 3.71 21.22 1.34
C PRO A 144 3.49 20.48 0.02
N ALA A 145 3.85 21.12 -1.10
CA ALA A 145 3.83 20.51 -2.42
C ALA A 145 4.66 19.21 -2.44
N GLY A 146 4.20 18.19 -3.15
CA GLY A 146 4.82 16.88 -3.26
C GLY A 146 4.75 16.03 -1.99
N LYS A 147 3.95 16.43 -0.98
CA LYS A 147 3.84 15.69 0.28
C LYS A 147 2.42 15.26 0.61
N VAL A 148 2.33 14.26 1.48
CA VAL A 148 1.08 13.75 2.03
C VAL A 148 1.13 13.72 3.56
N TRP A 149 -0.02 13.88 4.19
CA TRP A 149 -0.19 13.68 5.63
C TRP A 149 -0.75 12.29 5.88
N VAL A 150 -0.02 11.47 6.62
CA VAL A 150 -0.40 10.09 6.91
C VAL A 150 -0.63 9.88 8.40
N MET A 151 -1.62 9.06 8.75
CA MET A 151 -1.88 8.66 10.14
C MET A 151 -2.14 7.17 10.25
N GLY A 152 -1.82 6.59 11.40
CA GLY A 152 -2.26 5.24 11.72
C GLY A 152 -3.74 5.21 12.09
N ASP A 153 -4.42 4.11 11.81
CA ASP A 153 -5.81 3.92 12.19
C ASP A 153 -5.96 3.75 13.72
N ASN A 154 -4.95 3.16 14.37
CA ASN A 154 -4.81 3.17 15.83
C ASN A 154 -4.13 4.49 16.26
N ARG A 155 -4.94 5.52 16.47
CA ARG A 155 -4.51 6.90 16.74
C ARG A 155 -3.63 7.07 17.98
N GLU A 156 -3.86 6.27 18.99
CA GLU A 156 -3.14 6.34 20.27
C GLU A 156 -1.84 5.53 20.27
N ASN A 157 -1.69 4.61 19.31
CA ASN A 157 -0.51 3.77 19.19
C ASN A 157 0.11 3.84 17.78
N SER A 158 0.39 5.06 17.31
CA SER A 158 0.97 5.27 15.99
C SER A 158 2.03 6.36 16.00
N SER A 159 3.21 6.03 15.50
CA SER A 159 4.20 7.01 15.03
C SER A 159 3.89 7.32 13.57
N ASP A 160 3.39 8.54 13.31
CA ASP A 160 2.89 8.98 12.00
C ASP A 160 3.22 10.46 11.76
N SER A 161 2.55 11.13 10.82
CA SER A 161 2.83 12.53 10.50
C SER A 161 2.72 13.48 11.70
N ARG A 162 2.01 13.10 12.75
CA ARG A 162 2.02 13.86 14.02
C ARG A 162 3.39 13.83 14.72
N TYR A 163 4.24 12.86 14.38
CA TYR A 163 5.59 12.72 14.91
C TYR A 163 6.66 13.21 13.92
N PHE A 164 6.62 12.73 12.67
CA PHE A 164 7.68 12.98 11.68
C PHE A 164 7.31 13.98 10.59
N GLY A 165 6.11 14.60 10.66
CA GLY A 165 5.66 15.58 9.66
C GLY A 165 5.09 14.93 8.39
N ALA A 166 4.83 15.76 7.39
CA ALA A 166 4.37 15.31 6.08
C ALA A 166 5.45 14.52 5.36
N VAL A 167 5.03 13.47 4.64
CA VAL A 167 5.88 12.48 3.95
C VAL A 167 5.96 12.83 2.47
N ASP A 168 7.13 12.69 1.87
CA ASP A 168 7.29 12.87 0.44
C ASP A 168 6.49 11.82 -0.34
N SER A 169 5.69 12.25 -1.30
CA SER A 169 4.88 11.34 -2.13
C SER A 169 5.75 10.33 -2.89
N ASP A 170 6.95 10.73 -3.31
CA ASP A 170 7.92 9.87 -4.00
C ASP A 170 8.50 8.76 -3.09
N SER A 171 8.36 8.89 -1.77
CA SER A 171 8.78 7.84 -0.84
C SER A 171 7.77 6.69 -0.72
N ILE A 172 6.57 6.86 -1.30
CA ILE A 172 5.51 5.86 -1.34
C ILE A 172 5.80 4.91 -2.50
N PHE A 173 6.02 3.65 -2.17
CA PHE A 173 6.33 2.62 -3.16
C PHE A 173 5.26 1.55 -3.30
N GLY A 174 4.14 1.66 -2.57
CA GLY A 174 3.03 0.72 -2.72
C GLY A 174 1.74 1.21 -2.07
N LYS A 175 0.60 0.79 -2.65
CA LYS A 175 -0.74 0.92 -2.09
C LYS A 175 -1.20 -0.44 -1.59
N ALA A 176 -1.53 -0.55 -0.31
CA ALA A 176 -2.11 -1.76 0.26
C ALA A 176 -3.53 -1.95 -0.28
N PHE A 177 -3.87 -3.14 -0.77
CA PHE A 177 -5.19 -3.35 -1.38
C PHE A 177 -5.93 -4.60 -0.91
N VAL A 178 -5.24 -5.63 -0.42
CA VAL A 178 -5.89 -6.84 0.09
C VAL A 178 -5.07 -7.53 1.17
N THR A 179 -5.70 -7.87 2.29
CA THR A 179 -5.14 -8.81 3.28
C THR A 179 -5.39 -10.23 2.77
N TYR A 180 -4.34 -11.08 2.73
CA TYR A 180 -4.43 -12.46 2.28
C TYR A 180 -4.17 -13.49 3.38
N TRP A 181 -3.67 -13.07 4.54
CA TRP A 181 -3.43 -13.91 5.69
C TRP A 181 -3.64 -13.13 6.99
N PRO A 182 -4.23 -13.75 8.03
CA PRO A 182 -4.74 -15.13 8.10
C PRO A 182 -6.04 -15.29 7.27
N ILE A 183 -6.39 -16.54 6.94
CA ILE A 183 -7.51 -16.86 6.03
C ILE A 183 -8.84 -16.26 6.49
N ASN A 184 -9.09 -16.21 7.81
CA ASN A 184 -10.30 -15.62 8.39
C ASN A 184 -10.34 -14.08 8.34
N ARG A 185 -9.29 -13.43 7.84
CA ARG A 185 -9.18 -11.97 7.68
C ARG A 185 -8.93 -11.54 6.24
N ILE A 186 -9.10 -12.48 5.28
CA ILE A 186 -8.99 -12.12 3.85
C ILE A 186 -10.04 -11.07 3.53
N GLY A 187 -9.60 -9.94 2.97
CA GLY A 187 -10.48 -8.83 2.61
C GLY A 187 -9.77 -7.69 1.92
N VAL A 188 -10.54 -6.90 1.18
CA VAL A 188 -10.04 -5.68 0.52
C VAL A 188 -9.78 -4.61 1.57
N LEU A 189 -8.68 -3.88 1.41
CA LEU A 189 -8.29 -2.75 2.25
C LEU A 189 -8.77 -1.45 1.59
N ASN A 190 -9.61 -0.71 2.32
CA ASN A 190 -10.18 0.58 1.88
C ASN A 190 -9.90 1.68 2.90
#